data_c4d4f211b7e027da8da91bd837636262
#
_entry.id   c4d4f211b7e027da8da91bd837636262
#
_cell.length_a   1.000
_cell.length_b   1.000
_cell.length_c   1.000
_cell.angle_alpha   90.00
_cell.angle_beta   90.00
_cell.angle_gamma   90.00
#
_symmetry.space_group_name_H-M   'P 1'
#
loop_
_entity.id
_entity.type
_entity.pdbx_description
1 polymer ?
#
loop_
_entity_poly.entity_id
_entity_poly.type
_entity_poly.pdbx_seq_one_letter_code
_entity_poly.pdbx_strand_id
1 'polypeptide(L)'
;MYKNLLSWLTVLLVLPSCSGTSPAISVVCEENNIGNCIIKWETTPILKGQVKVYTSTSPEIIPEDSPIAMASISSGKMTIVTNDPSQRYYYLMVFNNQYRIKVATRNINIPGIQNFRDLGGYESANTGKSLRWGMIYRSAQIDSIPPCSRQELKNMGIRTIIDLRSESERQNYPQLHDDK
;
A
#
# COMPACT_ATOMS: atom_id res chain seq x y z
N MET A 1 -61.94 -16.96 46.85
CA MET A 1 -60.58 -17.33 46.75
C MET A 1 -60.17 -17.34 45.28
N TYR A 2 -59.64 -16.26 44.76
CA TYR A 2 -59.17 -16.18 43.39
C TYR A 2 -57.65 -16.18 43.41
N LYS A 3 -57.05 -17.24 42.86
CA LYS A 3 -55.59 -17.30 42.63
C LYS A 3 -55.28 -16.64 41.32
N ASN A 4 -54.59 -15.47 41.37
CA ASN A 4 -54.06 -14.81 40.20
C ASN A 4 -52.83 -15.58 39.70
N LEU A 5 -53.00 -16.17 38.52
CA LEU A 5 -51.89 -16.75 37.79
C LEU A 5 -51.24 -15.62 36.99
N LEU A 6 -50.15 -15.08 37.50
CA LEU A 6 -49.32 -14.08 36.81
C LEU A 6 -48.41 -14.81 35.82
N SER A 7 -48.85 -14.84 34.56
CA SER A 7 -48.06 -15.38 33.44
C SER A 7 -46.96 -14.41 33.13
N TRP A 8 -45.70 -14.79 33.45
CA TRP A 8 -44.53 -14.07 33.03
C TRP A 8 -44.24 -14.40 31.56
N LEU A 9 -44.61 -13.48 30.66
CA LEU A 9 -44.25 -13.52 29.26
C LEU A 9 -42.81 -13.02 29.13
N THR A 10 -41.83 -13.92 29.15
CA THR A 10 -40.43 -13.61 28.80
C THR A 10 -40.34 -13.38 27.31
N VAL A 11 -40.32 -12.10 26.92
CA VAL A 11 -39.97 -11.70 25.54
C VAL A 11 -38.50 -11.91 25.36
N LEU A 12 -38.13 -13.00 24.67
CA LEU A 12 -36.77 -13.25 24.25
C LEU A 12 -36.43 -12.27 23.10
N LEU A 13 -35.80 -11.15 23.42
CA LEU A 13 -35.25 -10.23 22.43
C LEU A 13 -34.07 -10.92 21.72
N VAL A 14 -34.32 -11.58 20.61
CA VAL A 14 -33.29 -12.04 19.68
C VAL A 14 -32.79 -10.80 18.96
N LEU A 15 -31.69 -10.24 19.48
CA LEU A 15 -30.94 -9.22 18.75
C LEU A 15 -30.24 -9.93 17.59
N PRO A 16 -30.53 -9.58 16.32
CA PRO A 16 -29.73 -10.09 15.22
C PRO A 16 -28.32 -9.55 15.39
N SER A 17 -27.39 -10.39 15.82
CA SER A 17 -25.96 -10.11 15.77
C SER A 17 -25.59 -10.05 14.30
N CYS A 18 -25.60 -8.85 13.75
CA CYS A 18 -25.09 -8.59 12.43
C CYS A 18 -23.55 -8.71 12.51
N SER A 19 -23.02 -9.92 12.42
CA SER A 19 -21.60 -10.15 12.18
C SER A 19 -21.29 -9.75 10.73
N GLY A 20 -21.28 -8.43 10.49
CA GLY A 20 -20.85 -7.89 9.23
C GLY A 20 -19.38 -8.23 9.04
N THR A 21 -19.08 -9.22 8.21
CA THR A 21 -17.72 -9.47 7.76
C THR A 21 -17.21 -8.20 7.06
N SER A 22 -16.09 -7.67 7.53
CA SER A 22 -15.45 -6.52 6.88
C SER A 22 -15.20 -6.88 5.40
N PRO A 23 -15.49 -5.97 4.47
CA PRO A 23 -15.25 -6.23 3.06
C PRO A 23 -13.77 -6.43 2.80
N ALA A 24 -13.45 -7.40 1.97
CA ALA A 24 -12.11 -7.52 1.39
C ALA A 24 -11.97 -6.46 0.29
N ILE A 25 -10.97 -5.58 0.42
CA ILE A 25 -10.67 -4.53 -0.55
C ILE A 25 -9.25 -4.73 -1.05
N SER A 26 -9.10 -5.02 -2.33
CA SER A 26 -7.81 -5.12 -3.01
C SER A 26 -7.53 -3.84 -3.76
N VAL A 27 -6.33 -3.28 -3.62
CA VAL A 27 -5.91 -2.06 -4.31
C VAL A 27 -4.54 -2.25 -4.93
N VAL A 28 -4.40 -1.83 -6.18
CA VAL A 28 -3.13 -1.83 -6.91
C VAL A 28 -2.88 -0.45 -7.50
N CYS A 29 -1.66 0.04 -7.36
CA CYS A 29 -1.20 1.29 -7.98
C CYS A 29 -0.11 0.94 -9.00
N GLU A 30 -0.31 1.36 -10.24
CA GLU A 30 0.62 1.16 -11.34
C GLU A 30 0.97 2.52 -11.96
N GLU A 31 2.22 2.73 -12.32
CA GLU A 31 2.65 3.89 -13.06
C GLU A 31 2.52 3.63 -14.56
N ASN A 32 1.99 4.59 -15.30
CA ASN A 32 1.96 4.53 -16.75
C ASN A 32 3.24 5.15 -17.35
N ASN A 33 3.38 5.06 -18.69
CA ASN A 33 4.56 5.53 -19.43
C ASN A 33 4.81 7.05 -19.35
N ILE A 34 3.87 7.83 -18.84
CA ILE A 34 3.96 9.28 -18.65
C ILE A 34 4.06 9.70 -17.18
N GLY A 35 4.32 8.74 -16.28
CA GLY A 35 4.51 9.03 -14.85
C GLY A 35 3.23 9.24 -14.06
N ASN A 36 2.03 9.07 -14.64
CA ASN A 36 0.78 9.12 -13.89
C ASN A 36 0.53 7.81 -13.16
N CYS A 37 -0.06 7.89 -11.97
CA CYS A 37 -0.45 6.71 -11.20
C CYS A 37 -1.88 6.28 -11.58
N ILE A 38 -2.04 5.03 -12.00
CA ILE A 38 -3.33 4.37 -12.20
C ILE A 38 -3.61 3.52 -10.96
N ILE A 39 -4.64 3.89 -10.20
CA ILE A 39 -5.08 3.11 -9.05
C ILE A 39 -6.30 2.30 -9.45
N LYS A 40 -6.23 0.99 -9.24
CA LYS A 40 -7.32 0.02 -9.48
C LYS A 40 -7.72 -0.60 -8.16
N TRP A 41 -9.01 -0.88 -7.98
CA TRP A 41 -9.51 -1.54 -6.79
C TRP A 41 -10.67 -2.49 -7.09
N GLU A 42 -10.77 -3.49 -6.24
CA GLU A 42 -11.88 -4.44 -6.21
C GLU A 42 -12.37 -4.60 -4.77
N THR A 43 -13.65 -4.83 -4.59
CA THR A 43 -14.26 -5.03 -3.26
C THR A 43 -15.14 -6.26 -3.24
N THR A 44 -15.02 -7.08 -2.20
CA THR A 44 -15.84 -8.27 -1.98
C THR A 44 -16.42 -8.25 -0.55
N PRO A 45 -17.74 -8.16 -0.36
CA PRO A 45 -18.77 -7.94 -1.38
C PRO A 45 -18.62 -6.58 -2.07
N ILE A 46 -19.34 -6.42 -3.20
CA ILE A 46 -19.30 -5.15 -3.95
C ILE A 46 -19.81 -4.01 -3.07
N LEU A 47 -18.95 -3.04 -2.81
CA LEU A 47 -19.31 -1.83 -2.08
C LEU A 47 -19.89 -0.77 -3.04
N LYS A 48 -20.90 -0.07 -2.55
CA LYS A 48 -21.39 1.17 -3.19
C LYS A 48 -20.89 2.38 -2.40
N GLY A 49 -20.86 3.54 -3.04
CA GLY A 49 -20.46 4.79 -2.40
C GLY A 49 -19.24 5.42 -3.05
N GLN A 50 -18.44 6.13 -2.27
CA GLN A 50 -17.31 6.92 -2.77
C GLN A 50 -16.00 6.48 -2.14
N VAL A 51 -14.94 6.60 -2.94
CA VAL A 51 -13.56 6.54 -2.48
C VAL A 51 -12.91 7.91 -2.62
N LYS A 52 -12.24 8.34 -1.55
CA LYS A 52 -11.41 9.54 -1.50
C LYS A 52 -9.95 9.14 -1.55
N VAL A 53 -9.13 9.91 -2.23
CA VAL A 53 -7.69 9.66 -2.33
C VAL A 53 -6.93 10.85 -1.77
N TYR A 54 -6.03 10.58 -0.85
CA TYR A 54 -5.09 11.54 -0.27
C TYR A 54 -3.67 11.14 -0.64
N THR A 55 -2.74 12.06 -0.62
CA THR A 55 -1.35 11.80 -1.02
C THR A 55 -0.35 12.42 -0.07
N SER A 56 0.84 11.83 -0.02
CA SER A 56 2.02 12.35 0.68
C SER A 56 3.29 11.82 0.02
N THR A 57 4.38 12.52 0.18
CA THR A 57 5.73 12.01 -0.14
C THR A 57 6.32 11.16 0.99
N SER A 58 5.70 11.20 2.19
CA SER A 58 6.07 10.35 3.32
C SER A 58 5.19 9.10 3.38
N PRO A 59 5.77 7.89 3.52
CA PRO A 59 5.00 6.66 3.69
C PRO A 59 4.32 6.54 5.06
N GLU A 60 4.76 7.31 6.05
CA GLU A 60 4.28 7.17 7.42
C GLU A 60 3.02 7.97 7.66
N ILE A 61 2.99 9.22 7.24
CA ILE A 61 1.90 10.15 7.51
C ILE A 61 1.33 10.66 6.18
N ILE A 62 0.06 10.38 5.94
CA ILE A 62 -0.71 10.95 4.82
C ILE A 62 -1.86 11.73 5.44
N PRO A 63 -1.83 13.08 5.39
CA PRO A 63 -2.91 13.92 5.92
C PRO A 63 -4.24 13.68 5.19
N GLU A 64 -5.35 13.63 5.93
CA GLU A 64 -6.70 13.47 5.37
C GLU A 64 -7.45 14.82 5.26
N ASP A 65 -6.74 15.93 5.16
CA ASP A 65 -7.35 17.27 5.19
C ASP A 65 -8.10 17.58 3.89
N SER A 66 -7.47 17.29 2.75
CA SER A 66 -8.06 17.54 1.44
C SER A 66 -7.77 16.39 0.48
N PRO A 67 -8.78 15.69 -0.03
CA PRO A 67 -8.58 14.65 -1.01
C PRO A 67 -8.11 15.26 -2.36
N ILE A 68 -7.10 14.66 -2.96
CA ILE A 68 -6.62 15.05 -4.31
C ILE A 68 -7.54 14.54 -5.43
N ALA A 69 -8.31 13.50 -5.15
CA ALA A 69 -9.29 12.92 -6.08
C ALA A 69 -10.40 12.19 -5.34
N MET A 70 -11.55 12.08 -5.98
CA MET A 70 -12.69 11.30 -5.54
C MET A 70 -13.33 10.57 -6.71
N ALA A 71 -13.82 9.35 -6.47
CA ALA A 71 -14.56 8.57 -7.47
C ALA A 71 -15.64 7.71 -6.81
N SER A 72 -16.58 7.21 -7.64
CA SER A 72 -17.46 6.13 -7.21
C SER A 72 -16.66 4.85 -7.01
N ILE A 73 -16.96 4.08 -5.96
CA ILE A 73 -16.32 2.77 -5.75
C ILE A 73 -16.59 1.84 -6.93
N SER A 74 -17.76 1.94 -7.55
CA SER A 74 -18.14 1.13 -8.71
C SER A 74 -17.31 1.39 -9.97
N SER A 75 -16.56 2.50 -10.06
CA SER A 75 -15.66 2.75 -11.20
C SER A 75 -14.45 1.81 -11.24
N GLY A 76 -14.07 1.22 -10.11
CA GLY A 76 -12.99 0.23 -10.02
C GLY A 76 -11.59 0.75 -10.33
N LYS A 77 -11.47 1.99 -10.83
CA LYS A 77 -10.18 2.60 -11.18
C LYS A 77 -10.25 4.12 -11.24
N MET A 78 -9.10 4.75 -11.07
CA MET A 78 -8.88 6.17 -11.37
C MET A 78 -7.43 6.42 -11.80
N THR A 79 -7.20 7.55 -12.46
CA THR A 79 -5.86 8.02 -12.82
C THR A 79 -5.55 9.27 -12.00
N ILE A 80 -4.42 9.26 -11.32
CA ILE A 80 -3.87 10.42 -10.60
C ILE A 80 -2.74 10.99 -11.44
N VAL A 81 -2.87 12.25 -11.83
CA VAL A 81 -1.79 12.98 -12.49
C VAL A 81 -0.83 13.48 -11.41
N THR A 82 0.43 13.10 -11.51
CA THR A 82 1.47 13.53 -10.58
C THR A 82 2.06 14.86 -11.05
N ASN A 83 2.17 15.83 -10.14
CA ASN A 83 2.73 17.15 -10.46
C ASN A 83 4.26 17.09 -10.66
N ASP A 84 4.93 16.18 -9.99
CA ASP A 84 6.37 15.97 -10.08
C ASP A 84 6.67 14.48 -10.21
N PRO A 85 6.95 13.97 -11.41
CA PRO A 85 7.25 12.56 -11.64
C PRO A 85 8.61 12.13 -11.04
N SER A 86 9.48 13.05 -10.62
CA SER A 86 10.72 12.71 -9.92
C SER A 86 10.51 12.36 -8.45
N GLN A 87 9.34 12.68 -7.90
CA GLN A 87 8.97 12.42 -6.51
C GLN A 87 8.18 11.13 -6.39
N ARG A 88 8.49 10.36 -5.37
CA ARG A 88 7.67 9.20 -5.00
C ARG A 88 6.48 9.63 -4.16
N TYR A 89 5.30 9.14 -4.54
CA TYR A 89 4.05 9.40 -3.84
C TYR A 89 3.48 8.14 -3.21
N TYR A 90 2.88 8.33 -2.05
CA TYR A 90 2.09 7.35 -1.33
C TYR A 90 0.65 7.84 -1.28
N TYR A 91 -0.29 6.96 -1.50
CA TYR A 91 -1.71 7.28 -1.56
C TYR A 91 -2.45 6.59 -0.44
N LEU A 92 -3.34 7.32 0.23
CA LEU A 92 -4.29 6.78 1.17
C LEU A 92 -5.67 6.81 0.52
N MET A 93 -6.23 5.64 0.31
CA MET A 93 -7.58 5.47 -0.20
C MET A 93 -8.55 5.26 0.96
N VAL A 94 -9.58 6.09 1.02
CA VAL A 94 -10.60 6.04 2.07
C VAL A 94 -11.94 5.72 1.44
N PHE A 95 -12.39 4.48 1.59
CA PHE A 95 -13.67 3.98 1.09
C PHE A 95 -14.77 4.28 2.10
N ASN A 96 -15.82 4.99 1.67
CA ASN A 96 -16.99 5.36 2.49
C ASN A 96 -16.66 6.01 3.85
N ASN A 97 -15.53 6.74 3.95
CA ASN A 97 -14.98 7.31 5.19
C ASN A 97 -14.66 6.26 6.27
N GLN A 98 -14.66 4.98 5.95
CA GLN A 98 -14.53 3.88 6.90
C GLN A 98 -13.29 3.04 6.69
N TYR A 99 -13.05 2.56 5.46
CA TYR A 99 -11.93 1.64 5.17
C TYR A 99 -10.76 2.41 4.59
N ARG A 100 -9.58 2.27 5.19
CA ARG A 100 -8.36 2.97 4.83
C ARG A 100 -7.31 2.01 4.30
N ILE A 101 -6.87 2.22 3.08
CA ILE A 101 -5.85 1.40 2.44
C ILE A 101 -4.75 2.30 1.90
N LYS A 102 -3.53 2.05 2.33
CA LYS A 102 -2.34 2.74 1.83
C LYS A 102 -1.76 1.97 0.67
N VAL A 103 -1.48 2.67 -0.43
CA VAL A 103 -0.91 2.09 -1.65
C VAL A 103 0.12 3.03 -2.26
N ALA A 104 1.09 2.46 -2.97
CA ALA A 104 2.06 3.18 -3.79
C ALA A 104 2.44 2.34 -5.00
N THR A 105 3.13 2.92 -5.96
CA THR A 105 3.75 2.15 -7.05
C THR A 105 4.81 1.22 -6.46
N ARG A 106 4.83 -0.04 -6.88
CA ARG A 106 5.88 -0.99 -6.43
C ARG A 106 7.18 -0.79 -7.17
N ASN A 107 7.10 -0.63 -8.48
CA ASN A 107 8.27 -0.38 -9.31
C ASN A 107 8.78 1.03 -9.07
N ILE A 108 10.07 1.14 -8.89
CA ILE A 108 10.77 2.42 -8.76
C ILE A 108 11.87 2.40 -9.82
N ASN A 109 11.82 3.38 -10.71
CA ASN A 109 12.78 3.45 -11.80
C ASN A 109 14.02 4.23 -11.35
N ILE A 110 15.08 3.51 -11.00
CA ILE A 110 16.39 4.08 -10.67
C ILE A 110 17.38 3.71 -11.78
N PRO A 111 17.99 4.69 -12.45
CA PRO A 111 18.94 4.40 -13.52
C PRO A 111 20.07 3.46 -13.07
N GLY A 112 20.31 2.40 -13.85
CA GLY A 112 21.34 1.39 -13.56
C GLY A 112 20.91 0.31 -12.56
N ILE A 113 19.71 0.38 -11.97
CA ILE A 113 19.19 -0.66 -11.08
C ILE A 113 17.97 -1.30 -11.71
N GLN A 114 18.10 -2.56 -12.09
CA GLN A 114 17.00 -3.30 -12.68
C GLN A 114 16.08 -3.89 -11.59
N ASN A 115 14.78 -3.95 -11.91
CA ASN A 115 13.78 -4.63 -11.09
C ASN A 115 13.71 -4.13 -9.63
N PHE A 116 13.97 -2.83 -9.42
CA PHE A 116 13.93 -2.23 -8.09
C PHE A 116 12.48 -2.02 -7.65
N ARG A 117 12.10 -2.65 -6.55
CA ARG A 117 10.70 -2.71 -6.08
C ARG A 117 10.61 -2.58 -4.57
N ASP A 118 9.62 -1.82 -4.11
CA ASP A 118 9.20 -1.78 -2.72
C ASP A 118 8.36 -3.02 -2.37
N LEU A 119 8.66 -3.64 -1.24
CA LEU A 119 7.89 -4.76 -0.70
C LEU A 119 6.77 -4.33 0.26
N GLY A 120 6.53 -3.03 0.41
CA GLY A 120 5.45 -2.50 1.23
C GLY A 120 4.06 -3.01 0.81
N GLY A 121 3.12 -3.05 1.75
CA GLY A 121 1.75 -3.47 1.53
C GLY A 121 1.53 -4.98 1.31
N TYR A 122 2.57 -5.82 1.35
CA TYR A 122 2.37 -7.28 1.42
C TYR A 122 1.88 -7.67 2.82
N GLU A 123 0.82 -8.44 2.84
CA GLU A 123 0.19 -8.92 4.06
C GLU A 123 0.77 -10.27 4.49
N SER A 124 1.05 -10.41 5.78
CA SER A 124 1.46 -11.70 6.35
C SER A 124 0.22 -12.57 6.58
N ALA A 125 0.19 -13.75 5.97
CA ALA A 125 -0.90 -14.71 6.13
C ALA A 125 -1.14 -15.12 7.61
N ASN A 126 -0.09 -15.12 8.42
CA ASN A 126 -0.17 -15.56 9.83
C ASN A 126 -0.61 -14.47 10.80
N THR A 127 -0.34 -13.20 10.49
CA THR A 127 -0.54 -12.10 11.46
C THR A 127 -1.53 -11.04 10.98
N GLY A 128 -1.94 -11.06 9.73
CA GLY A 128 -2.75 -10.01 9.10
C GLY A 128 -2.06 -8.64 9.07
N LYS A 129 -0.77 -8.57 9.42
CA LYS A 129 -0.01 -7.31 9.38
C LYS A 129 0.64 -7.14 8.02
N SER A 130 0.63 -5.92 7.52
CA SER A 130 1.29 -5.55 6.26
C SER A 130 2.70 -5.03 6.49
N LEU A 131 3.61 -5.29 5.54
CA LEU A 131 4.90 -4.63 5.49
C LEU A 131 4.71 -3.13 5.29
N ARG A 132 5.48 -2.32 6.01
CA ARG A 132 5.45 -0.87 5.83
C ARG A 132 6.07 -0.50 4.50
N TRP A 133 5.44 0.43 3.80
CA TRP A 133 5.98 1.02 2.59
C TRP A 133 7.27 1.79 2.87
N GLY A 134 8.21 1.78 1.93
CA GLY A 134 9.43 2.55 2.03
C GLY A 134 10.51 1.96 2.95
N MET A 135 10.34 0.72 3.42
CA MET A 135 11.26 0.10 4.40
C MET A 135 12.12 -1.01 3.83
N ILE A 136 11.56 -1.85 2.98
CA ILE A 136 12.23 -3.01 2.42
C ILE A 136 12.05 -2.99 0.90
N TYR A 137 13.17 -3.11 0.19
CA TYR A 137 13.20 -3.13 -1.26
C TYR A 137 13.87 -4.41 -1.75
N ARG A 138 13.59 -4.78 -2.98
CA ARG A 138 14.34 -5.82 -3.72
C ARG A 138 14.79 -5.26 -5.06
N SER A 139 15.90 -5.76 -5.57
CA SER A 139 16.39 -5.42 -6.90
C SER A 139 17.07 -6.62 -7.56
N ALA A 140 17.43 -6.49 -8.83
CA ALA A 140 18.50 -7.27 -9.40
C ALA A 140 19.86 -6.85 -8.78
N GLN A 141 20.92 -7.49 -9.20
CA GLN A 141 22.30 -7.18 -8.82
C GLN A 141 22.61 -5.70 -9.04
N ILE A 142 23.32 -5.09 -8.08
CA ILE A 142 23.77 -3.70 -8.14
C ILE A 142 25.30 -3.71 -8.20
N ASP A 143 25.86 -3.58 -9.40
CA ASP A 143 27.31 -3.60 -9.60
C ASP A 143 27.88 -2.19 -9.72
N SER A 144 27.39 -1.44 -10.69
CA SER A 144 27.80 -0.08 -10.98
C SER A 144 26.57 0.77 -11.30
N ILE A 145 26.41 1.85 -10.58
CA ILE A 145 25.30 2.79 -10.79
C ILE A 145 25.83 4.23 -10.90
N PRO A 146 25.15 5.09 -11.66
CA PRO A 146 25.48 6.50 -11.73
C PRO A 146 25.47 7.18 -10.36
N PRO A 147 26.24 8.28 -10.16
CA PRO A 147 26.23 9.02 -8.91
C PRO A 147 24.85 9.54 -8.51
N CYS A 148 24.04 9.94 -9.48
CA CYS A 148 22.64 10.38 -9.23
C CYS A 148 21.80 9.27 -8.58
N SER A 149 21.95 8.02 -9.06
CA SER A 149 21.22 6.88 -8.49
C SER A 149 21.69 6.51 -7.09
N ARG A 150 22.98 6.68 -6.78
CA ARG A 150 23.49 6.55 -5.39
C ARG A 150 22.83 7.59 -4.48
N GLN A 151 22.75 8.83 -4.94
CA GLN A 151 22.11 9.90 -4.18
C GLN A 151 20.62 9.61 -3.96
N GLU A 152 19.95 9.07 -4.97
CA GLU A 152 18.54 8.68 -4.88
C GLU A 152 18.32 7.59 -3.82
N LEU A 153 19.15 6.53 -3.82
CA LEU A 153 19.11 5.49 -2.79
C LEU A 153 19.34 6.06 -1.37
N LYS A 154 20.26 7.01 -1.23
CA LYS A 154 20.51 7.72 0.04
C LYS A 154 19.29 8.55 0.47
N ASN A 155 18.69 9.28 -0.46
CA ASN A 155 17.49 10.09 -0.21
C ASN A 155 16.28 9.21 0.19
N MET A 156 16.21 7.98 -0.32
CA MET A 156 15.22 6.98 0.10
C MET A 156 15.50 6.38 1.49
N GLY A 157 16.61 6.76 2.14
CA GLY A 157 16.99 6.28 3.47
C GLY A 157 17.50 4.85 3.50
N ILE A 158 17.92 4.29 2.36
CA ILE A 158 18.51 2.94 2.30
C ILE A 158 19.89 2.96 2.95
N ARG A 159 20.07 2.16 3.99
CA ARG A 159 21.31 2.10 4.78
C ARG A 159 22.00 0.75 4.70
N THR A 160 21.29 -0.28 4.29
CA THR A 160 21.78 -1.66 4.30
C THR A 160 21.41 -2.34 3.00
N ILE A 161 22.38 -2.99 2.38
CA ILE A 161 22.19 -3.84 1.21
C ILE A 161 22.53 -5.27 1.65
N ILE A 162 21.62 -6.21 1.41
CA ILE A 162 21.82 -7.63 1.68
C ILE A 162 22.03 -8.31 0.34
N ASP A 163 23.25 -8.83 0.13
CA ASP A 163 23.60 -9.60 -1.07
C ASP A 163 23.33 -11.08 -0.82
N LEU A 164 22.37 -11.62 -1.53
CA LEU A 164 21.95 -13.03 -1.43
C LEU A 164 22.67 -13.94 -2.44
N ARG A 165 23.65 -13.42 -3.19
CA ARG A 165 24.41 -14.17 -4.17
C ARG A 165 25.42 -15.12 -3.50
N SER A 166 25.82 -16.15 -4.23
CA SER A 166 26.89 -17.05 -3.82
C SER A 166 28.24 -16.34 -3.74
N GLU A 167 29.19 -16.92 -3.02
CA GLU A 167 30.56 -16.36 -2.92
C GLU A 167 31.24 -16.24 -4.29
N SER A 168 31.07 -17.23 -5.16
CA SER A 168 31.64 -17.20 -6.51
C SER A 168 31.07 -16.09 -7.38
N GLU A 169 29.77 -15.81 -7.26
CA GLU A 169 29.13 -14.70 -7.99
C GLU A 169 29.61 -13.34 -7.47
N ARG A 170 29.81 -13.20 -6.16
CA ARG A 170 30.33 -11.95 -5.57
C ARG A 170 31.77 -11.66 -5.95
N GLN A 171 32.60 -12.68 -6.08
CA GLN A 171 33.97 -12.51 -6.52
C GLN A 171 34.06 -12.07 -7.98
N ASN A 172 33.23 -12.62 -8.87
CA ASN A 172 33.21 -12.27 -10.28
C ASN A 172 32.58 -10.90 -10.56
N TYR A 173 31.60 -10.49 -9.72
CA TYR A 173 30.84 -9.24 -9.87
C TYR A 173 30.74 -8.57 -8.49
N PRO A 174 31.79 -7.83 -8.08
CA PRO A 174 31.77 -7.14 -6.78
C PRO A 174 30.55 -6.21 -6.64
N GLN A 175 29.93 -6.25 -5.49
CA GLN A 175 28.83 -5.34 -5.17
C GLN A 175 29.36 -3.93 -5.00
N LEU A 176 28.49 -2.95 -5.24
CA LEU A 176 28.72 -1.56 -4.93
C LEU A 176 29.13 -1.41 -3.46
N HIS A 177 30.38 -1.10 -3.19
CA HIS A 177 30.80 -0.65 -1.87
C HIS A 177 30.64 0.86 -1.77
N ASP A 178 30.09 1.35 -0.67
CA ASP A 178 30.19 2.76 -0.33
C ASP A 178 31.70 3.03 -0.04
N ASP A 179 32.35 3.72 -0.94
CA ASP A 179 33.59 4.39 -0.60
C ASP A 179 33.25 5.38 0.50
N LYS A 180 33.83 5.19 1.67
CA LYS A 180 33.63 5.99 2.90
C LYS A 180 33.94 7.45 2.68
#